data_1cbd7a175363b701a7af6b0a17bbc5ee
#
_entry.id   1cbd7a175363b701a7af6b0a17bbc5ee
#
_cell.length_a   1.000
_cell.length_b   1.000
_cell.length_c   1.000
_cell.angle_alpha   90.00
_cell.angle_beta   90.00
_cell.angle_gamma   90.00
#
_symmetry.space_group_name_H-M   'P 1'
#
loop_
_entity.id
_entity.type
_entity.pdbx_description
1 polymer ?
#
loop_
_entity_poly.entity_id
_entity_poly.type
_entity_poly.pdbx_seq_one_letter_code
_entity_poly.pdbx_strand_id
1 'polypeptide(L)'
;MGILFPKYGSLVTGGAIGDGLFFFCSGFTLFMGRQDGFPNWYKRRINRIYPTIIMWALVSAVIFNWNWQITDLITTPKYWFIPCIMAYYVIFYFIRTYLLKYLNQVFGIAFLLVAISSFWVLDFNHSVMYAAVPFMRIYYFLFMMLGAMVAIRKYKVVSPLKSGGYALVSLITYYVLMGIYKIDPFFCKFQLISLIPLLSSIYWIYRFCDTPQIYKILEYKSRGKFIYFISTLTLEIYMVQYAIFTDKLNNIFPLNIIIIYIIIFIAAYLLKCTAHLFSQVFSNEPFNKIGRAHV
;
A
#
# COMPACT_ATOMS: atom_id res chain seq x y z
N MET A 1 -12.65 7.50 -4.69
CA MET A 1 -13.20 8.44 -3.69
C MET A 1 -13.69 9.77 -4.29
N GLY A 2 -13.10 10.35 -5.35
CA GLY A 2 -13.68 11.50 -6.05
C GLY A 2 -15.09 11.27 -6.59
N ILE A 3 -15.44 10.01 -6.86
CA ILE A 3 -16.78 9.58 -7.26
C ILE A 3 -17.77 9.73 -6.09
N LEU A 4 -17.35 9.44 -4.85
CA LEU A 4 -18.20 9.52 -3.65
C LEU A 4 -18.38 10.96 -3.14
N PHE A 5 -17.46 11.85 -3.46
CA PHE A 5 -17.43 13.24 -2.96
C PHE A 5 -16.88 14.20 -4.02
N PRO A 6 -17.66 14.53 -5.07
CA PRO A 6 -17.18 15.47 -6.11
C PRO A 6 -16.76 16.83 -5.54
N LYS A 7 -17.46 17.33 -4.48
CA LYS A 7 -17.11 18.59 -3.82
C LYS A 7 -15.81 18.52 -2.98
N TYR A 8 -15.44 17.33 -2.50
CA TYR A 8 -14.27 17.11 -1.64
C TYR A 8 -13.18 16.28 -2.33
N GLY A 9 -13.31 16.03 -3.62
CA GLY A 9 -12.36 15.22 -4.40
C GLY A 9 -10.91 15.68 -4.27
N SER A 10 -10.72 16.97 -3.97
CA SER A 10 -9.40 17.55 -3.72
C SER A 10 -8.77 17.12 -2.38
N LEU A 11 -9.57 16.81 -1.37
CA LEU A 11 -9.09 16.33 -0.07
C LEU A 11 -8.80 14.82 -0.07
N VAL A 12 -9.28 14.13 -1.09
CA VAL A 12 -9.19 12.66 -1.20
C VAL A 12 -7.94 12.21 -1.96
N THR A 13 -6.81 12.84 -1.72
CA THR A 13 -5.49 12.37 -2.16
C THR A 13 -4.94 11.27 -1.26
N GLY A 14 -5.77 10.71 -0.38
CA GLY A 14 -5.40 9.70 0.61
C GLY A 14 -4.86 8.38 0.05
N GLY A 15 -5.01 8.12 -1.24
CA GLY A 15 -4.36 7.00 -1.90
C GLY A 15 -2.85 7.02 -1.72
N ALA A 16 -2.21 8.18 -1.81
CA ALA A 16 -0.77 8.31 -1.65
C ALA A 16 -0.27 7.88 -0.25
N ILE A 17 -1.04 8.20 0.81
CA ILE A 17 -0.70 7.79 2.18
C ILE A 17 -0.93 6.29 2.36
N GLY A 18 -2.06 5.77 1.89
CA GLY A 18 -2.39 4.34 1.97
C GLY A 18 -1.37 3.47 1.23
N ASP A 19 -1.07 3.81 -0.01
CA ASP A 19 -0.07 3.12 -0.82
C ASP A 19 1.33 3.24 -0.20
N GLY A 20 1.69 4.44 0.31
CA GLY A 20 2.95 4.66 1.02
C GLY A 20 3.10 3.78 2.26
N LEU A 21 2.07 3.68 3.08
CA LEU A 21 2.04 2.78 4.24
C LEU A 21 2.17 1.31 3.82
N PHE A 22 1.49 0.92 2.74
CA PHE A 22 1.56 -0.45 2.25
C PHE A 22 2.96 -0.83 1.77
N PHE A 23 3.60 0.02 0.97
CA PHE A 23 4.99 -0.20 0.53
C PHE A 23 5.96 -0.18 1.71
N PHE A 24 5.79 0.74 2.66
CA PHE A 24 6.58 0.80 3.88
C PHE A 24 6.48 -0.51 4.68
N CYS A 25 5.27 -0.98 4.98
CA CYS A 25 5.04 -2.24 5.70
C CYS A 25 5.62 -3.44 4.93
N SER A 26 5.55 -3.43 3.60
CA SER A 26 6.14 -4.47 2.76
C SER A 26 7.67 -4.50 2.90
N GLY A 27 8.34 -3.36 2.84
CA GLY A 27 9.77 -3.26 3.05
C GLY A 27 10.19 -3.67 4.46
N PHE A 28 9.46 -3.21 5.46
CA PHE A 28 9.67 -3.55 6.86
C PHE A 28 9.60 -5.06 7.09
N THR A 29 8.51 -5.69 6.66
CA THR A 29 8.30 -7.14 6.86
C THR A 29 9.27 -8.00 6.05
N LEU A 30 9.71 -7.53 4.88
CA LEU A 30 10.73 -8.21 4.09
C LEU A 30 12.07 -8.32 4.84
N PHE A 31 12.47 -7.29 5.53
CA PHE A 31 13.75 -7.26 6.24
C PHE A 31 13.69 -7.93 7.61
N MET A 32 12.51 -8.01 8.24
CA MET A 32 12.28 -8.79 9.46
C MET A 32 12.12 -10.29 9.18
N GLY A 33 11.63 -10.66 8.01
CA GLY A 33 11.32 -12.03 7.65
C GLY A 33 12.55 -12.91 7.40
N ARG A 34 12.32 -14.23 7.34
CA ARG A 34 13.37 -15.21 7.02
C ARG A 34 13.93 -15.00 5.62
N GLN A 35 15.25 -15.05 5.49
CA GLN A 35 15.96 -15.00 4.23
C GLN A 35 16.34 -16.41 3.81
N ASP A 36 15.86 -16.82 2.65
CA ASP A 36 16.20 -18.10 2.00
C ASP A 36 16.82 -17.79 0.63
N GLY A 37 17.23 -18.83 -0.11
CA GLY A 37 17.63 -18.67 -1.50
C GLY A 37 16.53 -18.04 -2.36
N PHE A 38 16.92 -17.26 -3.37
CA PHE A 38 16.01 -16.45 -4.18
C PHE A 38 14.77 -17.21 -4.70
N PRO A 39 14.88 -18.46 -5.24
CA PRO A 39 13.71 -19.16 -5.77
C PRO A 39 12.63 -19.41 -4.70
N ASN A 40 13.04 -19.91 -3.53
CA ASN A 40 12.12 -20.20 -2.42
C ASN A 40 11.58 -18.91 -1.80
N TRP A 41 12.41 -17.89 -1.72
CA TRP A 41 12.03 -16.58 -1.21
C TRP A 41 10.98 -15.91 -2.10
N TYR A 42 11.18 -15.93 -3.44
CA TYR A 42 10.24 -15.33 -4.39
C TYR A 42 8.96 -16.14 -4.56
N LYS A 43 9.06 -17.48 -4.56
CA LYS A 43 7.91 -18.39 -4.58
C LYS A 43 6.91 -18.08 -3.46
N ARG A 44 7.40 -17.77 -2.23
CA ARG A 44 6.51 -17.39 -1.12
C ARG A 44 5.71 -16.10 -1.40
N ARG A 45 6.26 -15.13 -2.16
CA ARG A 45 5.56 -13.89 -2.54
C ARG A 45 4.52 -14.16 -3.60
N ILE A 46 4.87 -14.97 -4.60
CA ILE A 46 3.91 -15.44 -5.61
C ILE A 46 2.74 -16.15 -4.93
N ASN A 47 3.00 -17.12 -4.07
CA ASN A 47 1.96 -17.90 -3.38
C ASN A 47 1.08 -17.04 -2.45
N ARG A 48 1.56 -15.89 -2.00
CA ARG A 48 0.78 -14.97 -1.17
C ARG A 48 -0.12 -14.06 -1.98
N ILE A 49 0.27 -13.66 -3.18
CA ILE A 49 -0.39 -12.61 -3.98
C ILE A 49 -1.24 -13.21 -5.10
N TYR A 50 -0.69 -14.15 -5.86
CA TYR A 50 -1.33 -14.63 -7.08
C TYR A 50 -2.63 -15.43 -6.88
N PRO A 51 -2.84 -16.22 -5.82
CA PRO A 51 -4.14 -16.85 -5.59
C PRO A 51 -5.28 -15.84 -5.51
N THR A 52 -5.07 -14.70 -4.82
CA THR A 52 -6.06 -13.62 -4.75
C THR A 52 -6.30 -12.97 -6.12
N ILE A 53 -5.26 -12.77 -6.94
CA ILE A 53 -5.39 -12.18 -8.28
C ILE A 53 -6.20 -13.11 -9.19
N ILE A 54 -5.87 -14.40 -9.21
CA ILE A 54 -6.54 -15.38 -10.06
C ILE A 54 -8.02 -15.50 -9.66
N MET A 55 -8.30 -15.63 -8.38
CA MET A 55 -9.68 -15.71 -7.90
C MET A 55 -10.46 -14.42 -8.18
N TRP A 56 -9.81 -13.26 -8.03
CA TRP A 56 -10.46 -12.00 -8.41
C TRP A 56 -10.73 -11.89 -9.90
N ALA A 57 -9.82 -12.34 -10.74
CA ALA A 57 -10.03 -12.38 -12.18
C ALA A 57 -11.25 -13.24 -12.54
N LEU A 58 -11.37 -14.44 -11.95
CA LEU A 58 -12.52 -15.31 -12.14
C LEU A 58 -13.82 -14.69 -11.64
N VAL A 59 -13.84 -14.19 -10.41
CA VAL A 59 -15.03 -13.57 -9.79
C VAL A 59 -15.46 -12.32 -10.58
N SER A 60 -14.53 -11.47 -10.93
CA SER A 60 -14.85 -10.25 -11.66
C SER A 60 -15.28 -10.50 -13.12
N ALA A 61 -14.76 -11.54 -13.75
CA ALA A 61 -15.24 -11.96 -15.07
C ALA A 61 -16.69 -12.44 -15.03
N VAL A 62 -17.07 -13.20 -14.00
CA VAL A 62 -18.44 -13.73 -13.87
C VAL A 62 -19.44 -12.65 -13.41
N ILE A 63 -19.08 -11.85 -12.38
CA ILE A 63 -20.02 -10.92 -11.76
C ILE A 63 -20.12 -9.60 -12.54
N PHE A 64 -18.98 -9.08 -13.02
CA PHE A 64 -18.89 -7.76 -13.66
C PHE A 64 -18.64 -7.82 -15.16
N ASN A 65 -18.61 -9.02 -15.76
CA ASN A 65 -18.28 -9.24 -17.17
C ASN A 65 -16.95 -8.59 -17.58
N TRP A 66 -15.95 -8.61 -16.67
CA TRP A 66 -14.64 -8.06 -16.97
C TRP A 66 -13.86 -9.05 -17.85
N ASN A 67 -13.37 -8.56 -18.99
CA ASN A 67 -12.47 -9.34 -19.83
C ASN A 67 -11.06 -9.33 -19.23
N TRP A 68 -10.54 -10.54 -18.96
CA TRP A 68 -9.18 -10.78 -18.53
C TRP A 68 -8.44 -11.62 -19.56
N GLN A 69 -7.29 -11.11 -19.99
CA GLN A 69 -6.34 -11.90 -20.77
C GLN A 69 -5.33 -12.55 -19.84
N ILE A 70 -4.66 -13.63 -20.28
CA ILE A 70 -3.61 -14.31 -19.49
C ILE A 70 -2.48 -13.31 -19.15
N THR A 71 -2.14 -12.43 -20.07
CA THR A 71 -1.17 -11.34 -19.86
C THR A 71 -1.58 -10.41 -18.76
N ASP A 72 -2.88 -10.18 -18.56
CA ASP A 72 -3.41 -9.29 -17.52
C ASP A 72 -3.20 -9.85 -16.10
N LEU A 73 -3.04 -11.16 -15.94
CA LEU A 73 -2.69 -11.76 -14.66
C LEU A 73 -1.27 -11.37 -14.21
N ILE A 74 -0.38 -11.09 -15.15
CA ILE A 74 1.00 -10.66 -14.87
C ILE A 74 1.10 -9.15 -14.82
N THR A 75 0.60 -8.48 -15.86
CA THR A 75 0.70 -7.01 -16.01
C THR A 75 -0.31 -6.27 -15.17
N THR A 76 -1.43 -6.93 -14.81
CA THR A 76 -2.55 -6.40 -14.03
C THR A 76 -2.82 -4.90 -14.33
N PRO A 77 -3.21 -4.56 -15.58
CA PRO A 77 -3.28 -3.16 -16.04
C PRO A 77 -4.22 -2.32 -15.19
N LYS A 78 -5.26 -2.93 -14.59
CA LYS A 78 -6.19 -2.28 -13.68
C LYS A 78 -5.61 -2.03 -12.28
N TYR A 79 -4.51 -2.70 -11.93
CA TYR A 79 -3.91 -2.70 -10.58
C TYR A 79 -2.40 -2.47 -10.68
N TRP A 80 -1.99 -1.27 -11.05
CA TRP A 80 -0.59 -0.86 -11.26
C TRP A 80 0.36 -1.27 -10.11
N PHE A 81 -0.18 -1.36 -8.92
CA PHE A 81 0.54 -1.66 -7.69
C PHE A 81 1.15 -3.08 -7.69
N ILE A 82 0.41 -4.09 -8.22
CA ILE A 82 0.82 -5.50 -8.14
C ILE A 82 2.10 -5.81 -8.92
N PRO A 83 2.20 -5.48 -10.22
CA PRO A 83 3.45 -5.70 -10.94
C PRO A 83 4.59 -4.86 -10.38
N CYS A 84 4.29 -3.68 -9.85
CA CYS A 84 5.26 -2.80 -9.21
C CYS A 84 5.88 -3.47 -7.97
N ILE A 85 5.06 -3.97 -7.04
CA ILE A 85 5.57 -4.59 -5.82
C ILE A 85 6.30 -5.91 -6.11
N MET A 86 5.86 -6.68 -7.11
CA MET A 86 6.54 -7.91 -7.51
C MET A 86 7.94 -7.62 -8.08
N ALA A 87 8.09 -6.58 -8.89
CA ALA A 87 9.39 -6.10 -9.37
C ALA A 87 10.28 -5.62 -8.20
N TYR A 88 9.70 -4.85 -7.28
CA TYR A 88 10.41 -4.39 -6.09
C TYR A 88 10.92 -5.55 -5.23
N TYR A 89 10.16 -6.61 -5.07
CA TYR A 89 10.61 -7.78 -4.33
C TYR A 89 11.92 -8.34 -4.89
N VAL A 90 12.07 -8.43 -6.21
CA VAL A 90 13.32 -8.87 -6.82
C VAL A 90 14.47 -7.94 -6.42
N ILE A 91 14.31 -6.64 -6.62
CA ILE A 91 15.34 -5.64 -6.30
C ILE A 91 15.70 -5.69 -4.80
N PHE A 92 14.72 -5.77 -3.93
CA PHE A 92 14.91 -5.82 -2.48
C PHE A 92 15.59 -7.09 -1.99
N TYR A 93 15.42 -8.23 -2.68
CA TYR A 93 16.20 -9.42 -2.39
C TYR A 93 17.70 -9.16 -2.56
N PHE A 94 18.09 -8.55 -3.68
CA PHE A 94 19.50 -8.25 -3.95
C PHE A 94 20.04 -7.16 -3.02
N ILE A 95 19.27 -6.13 -2.73
CA ILE A 95 19.65 -5.10 -1.76
C ILE A 95 19.91 -5.73 -0.38
N ARG A 96 19.00 -6.59 0.09
CA ARG A 96 19.14 -7.26 1.38
C ARG A 96 20.35 -8.20 1.41
N THR A 97 20.64 -8.89 0.31
CA THR A 97 21.71 -9.87 0.25
C THR A 97 23.09 -9.21 0.13
N TYR A 98 23.23 -8.19 -0.70
CA TYR A 98 24.53 -7.63 -1.07
C TYR A 98 24.78 -6.22 -0.56
N LEU A 99 23.74 -5.42 -0.34
CA LEU A 99 23.87 -3.99 -0.06
C LEU A 99 23.36 -3.59 1.33
N LEU A 100 23.16 -4.54 2.23
CA LEU A 100 22.61 -4.29 3.56
C LEU A 100 23.42 -3.23 4.35
N LYS A 101 24.76 -3.27 4.23
CA LYS A 101 25.66 -2.31 4.88
C LYS A 101 25.55 -0.88 4.32
N TYR A 102 25.09 -0.75 3.08
CA TYR A 102 25.03 0.50 2.31
C TYR A 102 23.62 1.03 2.13
N LEU A 103 22.66 0.60 2.96
CA LEU A 103 21.24 0.95 2.81
C LEU A 103 20.99 2.46 2.75
N ASN A 104 21.79 3.27 3.48
CA ASN A 104 21.67 4.73 3.44
C ASN A 104 22.09 5.30 2.08
N GLN A 105 23.20 4.81 1.55
CA GLN A 105 23.68 5.22 0.25
C GLN A 105 22.71 4.79 -0.85
N VAL A 106 22.18 3.56 -0.77
CA VAL A 106 21.16 3.06 -1.70
C VAL A 106 19.89 3.92 -1.63
N PHE A 107 19.45 4.32 -0.44
CA PHE A 107 18.32 5.23 -0.31
C PHE A 107 18.60 6.61 -0.91
N GLY A 108 19.78 7.18 -0.67
CA GLY A 108 20.19 8.46 -1.26
C GLY A 108 20.25 8.41 -2.79
N ILE A 109 20.85 7.34 -3.34
CA ILE A 109 20.89 7.12 -4.80
C ILE A 109 19.49 6.94 -5.36
N ALA A 110 18.64 6.14 -4.72
CA ALA A 110 17.24 5.96 -5.13
C ALA A 110 16.47 7.29 -5.10
N PHE A 111 16.68 8.13 -4.08
CA PHE A 111 16.06 9.45 -4.02
C PHE A 111 16.50 10.35 -5.17
N LEU A 112 17.82 10.37 -5.50
CA LEU A 112 18.34 11.09 -6.64
C LEU A 112 17.77 10.58 -7.97
N LEU A 113 17.67 9.26 -8.15
CA LEU A 113 17.08 8.67 -9.34
C LEU A 113 15.58 9.03 -9.48
N VAL A 114 14.83 9.06 -8.37
CA VAL A 114 13.44 9.55 -8.36
C VAL A 114 13.40 11.02 -8.77
N ALA A 115 14.28 11.87 -8.23
CA ALA A 115 14.33 13.28 -8.57
C ALA A 115 14.67 13.50 -10.05
N ILE A 116 15.66 12.79 -10.58
CA ILE A 116 16.05 12.86 -11.99
C ILE A 116 14.91 12.35 -12.89
N SER A 117 14.30 11.22 -12.57
CA SER A 117 13.22 10.64 -13.37
C SER A 117 11.97 11.53 -13.42
N SER A 118 11.76 12.38 -12.41
CA SER A 118 10.64 13.33 -12.41
C SER A 118 10.68 14.28 -13.60
N PHE A 119 11.88 14.71 -14.05
CA PHE A 119 12.01 15.60 -15.20
C PHE A 119 11.62 14.96 -16.53
N TRP A 120 11.65 13.63 -16.65
CA TRP A 120 11.31 12.91 -17.88
C TRP A 120 9.92 12.29 -17.86
N VAL A 121 9.37 12.01 -16.69
CA VAL A 121 8.13 11.26 -16.53
C VAL A 121 6.96 12.16 -16.17
N LEU A 122 7.21 13.29 -15.48
CA LEU A 122 6.17 14.22 -15.08
C LEU A 122 5.99 15.33 -16.13
N ASP A 123 4.75 15.52 -16.54
CA ASP A 123 4.35 16.79 -17.16
C ASP A 123 4.06 17.80 -16.05
N PHE A 124 5.00 18.70 -15.81
CA PHE A 124 4.89 19.71 -14.74
C PHE A 124 3.78 20.74 -14.96
N ASN A 125 3.17 20.78 -16.13
CA ASN A 125 2.05 21.70 -16.41
C ASN A 125 0.68 21.07 -16.13
N HIS A 126 0.56 19.74 -16.27
CA HIS A 126 -0.72 19.05 -16.23
C HIS A 126 -0.74 17.84 -15.30
N SER A 127 0.43 17.25 -15.00
CA SER A 127 0.50 16.04 -14.18
C SER A 127 0.62 16.35 -12.70
N VAL A 128 -0.18 15.67 -11.93
CA VAL A 128 -0.02 15.65 -10.48
C VAL A 128 0.72 14.36 -10.10
N MET A 129 1.81 14.48 -9.36
CA MET A 129 2.74 13.39 -9.01
C MET A 129 2.02 12.11 -8.53
N TYR A 130 0.98 12.24 -7.72
CA TYR A 130 0.23 11.12 -7.15
C TYR A 130 -0.82 10.52 -8.11
N ALA A 131 -1.04 11.12 -9.28
CA ALA A 131 -1.92 10.60 -10.33
C ALA A 131 -1.15 10.07 -11.54
N ALA A 132 0.15 10.41 -11.64
CA ALA A 132 1.02 9.96 -12.72
C ALA A 132 1.50 8.53 -12.45
N VAL A 133 0.75 7.53 -12.91
CA VAL A 133 1.04 6.09 -12.67
C VAL A 133 2.49 5.70 -13.00
N PRO A 134 3.11 6.13 -14.12
CA PRO A 134 4.51 5.81 -14.40
C PRO A 134 5.45 6.31 -13.30
N PHE A 135 5.24 7.53 -12.80
CA PHE A 135 6.07 8.11 -11.74
C PHE A 135 5.78 7.48 -10.37
N MET A 136 4.52 7.14 -10.09
CA MET A 136 4.15 6.41 -8.88
C MET A 136 4.94 5.10 -8.74
N ARG A 137 5.12 4.36 -9.83
CA ARG A 137 5.93 3.13 -9.89
C ARG A 137 7.42 3.36 -9.61
N ILE A 138 7.90 4.59 -9.54
CA ILE A 138 9.28 4.92 -9.24
C ILE A 138 9.43 5.39 -7.80
N TYR A 139 8.64 6.36 -7.37
CA TYR A 139 8.86 6.98 -6.06
C TYR A 139 8.37 6.13 -4.87
N TYR A 140 7.39 5.22 -5.06
CA TYR A 140 7.01 4.31 -3.97
C TYR A 140 8.10 3.33 -3.55
N PHE A 141 9.11 3.14 -4.38
CA PHE A 141 10.33 2.43 -3.99
C PHE A 141 10.98 3.03 -2.74
N LEU A 142 10.96 4.36 -2.60
CA LEU A 142 11.51 5.05 -1.43
C LEU A 142 10.76 4.69 -0.13
N PHE A 143 9.45 4.51 -0.20
CA PHE A 143 8.66 4.10 0.97
C PHE A 143 9.00 2.69 1.41
N MET A 144 9.17 1.79 0.46
CA MET A 144 9.60 0.42 0.74
C MET A 144 11.03 0.39 1.31
N MET A 145 11.94 1.22 0.78
CA MET A 145 13.29 1.40 1.33
C MET A 145 13.26 1.97 2.75
N LEU A 146 12.41 2.97 3.00
CA LEU A 146 12.24 3.53 4.33
C LEU A 146 11.80 2.45 5.34
N GLY A 147 10.83 1.59 4.97
CA GLY A 147 10.40 0.45 5.78
C GLY A 147 11.55 -0.52 6.06
N ALA A 148 12.34 -0.86 5.05
CA ALA A 148 13.51 -1.73 5.20
C ALA A 148 14.56 -1.12 6.14
N MET A 149 14.83 0.18 6.02
CA MET A 149 15.78 0.89 6.90
C MET A 149 15.31 0.89 8.34
N VAL A 150 14.01 1.10 8.55
CA VAL A 150 13.40 1.11 9.89
C VAL A 150 13.44 -0.28 10.52
N ALA A 151 13.23 -1.34 9.75
CA ALA A 151 13.25 -2.72 10.24
C ALA A 151 14.58 -3.15 10.86
N ILE A 152 15.71 -2.64 10.35
CA ILE A 152 17.06 -3.04 10.82
C ILE A 152 17.65 -2.11 11.88
N ARG A 153 17.03 -0.95 12.11
CA ARG A 153 17.55 0.06 13.04
C ARG A 153 16.88 -0.03 14.39
N LYS A 154 17.67 0.08 15.44
CA LYS A 154 17.17 0.32 16.80
C LYS A 154 16.94 1.83 16.95
N TYR A 155 15.73 2.22 17.26
CA TYR A 155 15.36 3.61 17.50
C TYR A 155 15.06 3.82 19.00
N LYS A 156 15.41 5.00 19.50
CA LYS A 156 15.00 5.42 20.84
C LYS A 156 13.48 5.57 20.88
N VAL A 157 12.87 5.14 21.98
CA VAL A 157 11.42 5.33 22.20
C VAL A 157 11.12 6.82 22.25
N VAL A 158 10.09 7.22 21.51
CA VAL A 158 9.58 8.61 21.48
C VAL A 158 8.20 8.60 22.13
N SER A 159 7.83 9.67 22.85
CA SER A 159 6.48 9.75 23.42
C SER A 159 5.41 9.80 22.31
N PRO A 160 4.21 9.21 22.52
CA PRO A 160 3.14 9.20 21.52
C PRO A 160 2.69 10.61 21.15
N LEU A 161 2.71 11.56 22.09
CA LEU A 161 2.36 12.95 21.81
C LEU A 161 3.34 13.60 20.81
N LYS A 162 4.64 13.38 20.96
CA LYS A 162 5.66 13.91 20.04
C LYS A 162 5.58 13.23 18.66
N SER A 163 5.52 11.91 18.63
CA SER A 163 5.45 11.18 17.35
C SER A 163 4.14 11.43 16.61
N GLY A 164 3.01 11.49 17.31
CA GLY A 164 1.72 11.88 16.75
C GLY A 164 1.70 13.33 16.27
N GLY A 165 2.30 14.26 17.03
CA GLY A 165 2.45 15.65 16.63
C GLY A 165 3.27 15.81 15.34
N TYR A 166 4.41 15.12 15.24
CA TYR A 166 5.22 15.14 14.01
C TYR A 166 4.49 14.50 12.82
N ALA A 167 3.75 13.40 13.04
CA ALA A 167 2.92 12.80 12.01
C ALA A 167 1.87 13.79 11.50
N LEU A 168 1.15 14.46 12.41
CA LEU A 168 0.12 15.43 12.08
C LEU A 168 0.69 16.63 11.31
N VAL A 169 1.79 17.21 11.79
CA VAL A 169 2.47 18.33 11.11
C VAL A 169 2.90 17.91 9.70
N SER A 170 3.50 16.73 9.54
CA SER A 170 3.91 16.22 8.23
C SER A 170 2.71 16.01 7.30
N LEU A 171 1.59 15.49 7.80
CA LEU A 171 0.36 15.32 7.03
C LEU A 171 -0.23 16.68 6.61
N ILE A 172 -0.33 17.63 7.54
CA ILE A 172 -0.82 18.99 7.23
C ILE A 172 0.07 19.63 6.16
N THR A 173 1.40 19.57 6.32
CA THR A 173 2.34 20.10 5.34
C THR A 173 2.15 19.47 3.96
N TYR A 174 1.98 18.15 3.91
CA TYR A 174 1.70 17.44 2.66
C TYR A 174 0.42 17.97 1.99
N TYR A 175 -0.69 18.04 2.73
CA TYR A 175 -1.96 18.53 2.17
C TYR A 175 -1.95 20.01 1.79
N VAL A 176 -1.24 20.86 2.54
CA VAL A 176 -1.05 22.27 2.20
C VAL A 176 -0.30 22.40 0.87
N LEU A 177 0.81 21.68 0.70
CA LEU A 177 1.55 21.69 -0.57
C LEU A 177 0.67 21.19 -1.72
N MET A 178 -0.09 20.10 -1.51
CA MET A 178 -1.01 19.59 -2.52
C MET A 178 -2.11 20.60 -2.88
N GLY A 179 -2.58 21.39 -1.91
CA GLY A 179 -3.52 22.49 -2.14
C GLY A 179 -2.91 23.61 -2.98
N ILE A 180 -1.70 24.04 -2.65
CA ILE A 180 -0.96 25.08 -3.38
C ILE A 180 -0.77 24.68 -4.85
N TYR A 181 -0.36 23.45 -5.13
CA TYR A 181 -0.16 22.94 -6.51
C TYR A 181 -1.44 22.93 -7.35
N LYS A 182 -2.61 22.89 -6.72
CA LYS A 182 -3.90 22.96 -7.41
C LYS A 182 -4.37 24.38 -7.70
N ILE A 183 -3.95 25.33 -6.89
CA ILE A 183 -4.36 26.74 -7.02
C ILE A 183 -3.60 27.39 -8.16
N ASP A 184 -2.28 27.15 -8.27
CA ASP A 184 -1.44 27.80 -9.25
C ASP A 184 -0.53 26.77 -9.96
N PRO A 185 -0.67 26.62 -11.30
CA PRO A 185 0.15 25.73 -12.11
C PRO A 185 1.67 25.98 -11.99
N PHE A 186 2.09 27.20 -11.67
CA PHE A 186 3.51 27.50 -11.44
C PHE A 186 4.12 26.61 -10.37
N PHE A 187 3.38 26.37 -9.28
CA PHE A 187 3.85 25.55 -8.17
C PHE A 187 3.88 24.04 -8.50
N CYS A 188 3.19 23.60 -9.56
CA CYS A 188 3.28 22.19 -10.00
C CYS A 188 4.72 21.75 -10.30
N LYS A 189 5.59 22.69 -10.69
CA LYS A 189 7.03 22.42 -10.92
C LYS A 189 7.76 21.95 -9.66
N PHE A 190 7.26 22.31 -8.50
CA PHE A 190 7.86 21.99 -7.20
C PHE A 190 7.17 20.83 -6.47
N GLN A 191 6.23 20.13 -7.13
CA GLN A 191 5.45 19.07 -6.50
C GLN A 191 6.30 17.93 -5.89
N LEU A 192 7.52 17.72 -6.39
CA LEU A 192 8.44 16.74 -5.82
C LEU A 192 8.77 17.02 -4.34
N ILE A 193 8.71 18.29 -3.90
CA ILE A 193 8.94 18.68 -2.51
C ILE A 193 7.93 18.01 -1.58
N SER A 194 6.70 17.74 -2.05
CA SER A 194 5.67 17.07 -1.25
C SER A 194 6.03 15.63 -0.89
N LEU A 195 6.99 15.02 -1.58
CA LEU A 195 7.50 13.69 -1.25
C LEU A 195 8.18 13.64 0.13
N ILE A 196 8.82 14.74 0.55
CA ILE A 196 9.50 14.83 1.84
C ILE A 196 8.51 14.74 3.00
N PRO A 197 7.48 15.59 3.09
CA PRO A 197 6.48 15.46 4.16
C PRO A 197 5.66 14.17 4.04
N LEU A 198 5.47 13.61 2.85
CA LEU A 198 4.81 12.33 2.68
C LEU A 198 5.64 11.18 3.28
N LEU A 199 6.95 11.11 3.00
CA LEU A 199 7.87 10.13 3.63
C LEU A 199 7.95 10.33 5.14
N SER A 200 8.02 11.58 5.59
CA SER A 200 8.05 11.94 7.01
C SER A 200 6.77 11.50 7.73
N SER A 201 5.59 11.70 7.11
CA SER A 201 4.32 11.29 7.70
C SER A 201 4.26 9.77 7.91
N ILE A 202 4.64 8.98 6.92
CA ILE A 202 4.68 7.52 7.02
C ILE A 202 5.63 7.06 8.14
N TYR A 203 6.82 7.65 8.20
CA TYR A 203 7.78 7.35 9.26
C TYR A 203 7.22 7.66 10.65
N TRP A 204 6.61 8.83 10.85
CA TRP A 204 6.10 9.24 12.14
C TRP A 204 4.78 8.54 12.53
N ILE A 205 3.95 8.15 11.57
CA ILE A 205 2.80 7.26 11.82
C ILE A 205 3.30 5.91 12.36
N TYR A 206 4.31 5.31 11.73
CA TYR A 206 4.93 4.09 12.25
C TYR A 206 5.46 4.30 13.66
N ARG A 207 6.24 5.37 13.91
CA ARG A 207 6.81 5.68 15.22
C ARG A 207 5.76 5.93 16.30
N PHE A 208 4.61 6.48 15.92
CA PHE A 208 3.46 6.62 16.81
C PHE A 208 2.87 5.26 17.18
N CYS A 209 2.66 4.40 16.20
CA CYS A 209 2.15 3.04 16.42
C CYS A 209 3.11 2.15 17.24
N ASP A 210 4.42 2.38 17.11
CA ASP A 210 5.49 1.65 17.83
C ASP A 210 5.70 2.14 19.27
N THR A 211 4.85 3.02 19.79
CA THR A 211 4.94 3.46 21.19
C THR A 211 4.31 2.43 22.13
N PRO A 212 4.88 2.23 23.36
CA PRO A 212 4.35 1.25 24.31
C PRO A 212 2.88 1.46 24.69
N GLN A 213 2.42 2.72 24.68
CA GLN A 213 1.04 3.08 24.98
C GLN A 213 0.06 2.58 23.89
N ILE A 214 0.41 2.80 22.61
CA ILE A 214 -0.40 2.32 21.49
C ILE A 214 -0.32 0.81 21.38
N TYR A 215 0.89 0.23 21.61
CA TYR A 215 1.09 -1.21 21.59
C TYR A 215 0.17 -1.93 22.59
N LYS A 216 0.05 -1.42 23.83
CA LYS A 216 -0.88 -1.95 24.85
C LYS A 216 -2.35 -1.92 24.38
N ILE A 217 -2.76 -0.90 23.60
CA ILE A 217 -4.11 -0.83 23.04
C ILE A 217 -4.32 -1.93 21.99
N LEU A 218 -3.29 -2.21 21.21
CA LEU A 218 -3.32 -3.24 20.16
C LEU A 218 -3.24 -4.66 20.73
N GLU A 219 -2.54 -4.86 21.84
CA GLU A 219 -2.46 -6.16 22.53
C GLU A 219 -3.76 -6.58 23.22
N TYR A 220 -4.69 -5.65 23.48
CA TYR A 220 -5.96 -5.97 24.09
C TYR A 220 -6.74 -6.99 23.25
N LYS A 221 -7.01 -8.17 23.85
CA LYS A 221 -7.46 -9.41 23.18
C LYS A 221 -8.53 -9.23 22.07
N SER A 222 -9.48 -8.33 22.25
CA SER A 222 -10.54 -8.10 21.27
C SER A 222 -10.11 -7.15 20.15
N ARG A 223 -9.47 -6.03 20.49
CA ARG A 223 -9.05 -4.99 19.54
C ARG A 223 -7.92 -5.47 18.65
N GLY A 224 -6.93 -6.16 19.23
CA GLY A 224 -5.82 -6.73 18.47
C GLY A 224 -6.28 -7.75 17.43
N LYS A 225 -7.23 -8.63 17.78
CA LYS A 225 -7.81 -9.59 16.82
C LYS A 225 -8.53 -8.89 15.66
N PHE A 226 -9.27 -7.82 15.94
CA PHE A 226 -9.99 -7.08 14.90
C PHE A 226 -9.03 -6.36 13.95
N ILE A 227 -8.02 -5.67 14.49
CA ILE A 227 -7.00 -5.00 13.68
C ILE A 227 -6.19 -6.01 12.85
N TYR A 228 -5.80 -7.12 13.48
CA TYR A 228 -5.14 -8.21 12.77
C TYR A 228 -6.01 -8.75 11.64
N PHE A 229 -7.28 -9.02 11.89
CA PHE A 229 -8.23 -9.47 10.87
C PHE A 229 -8.29 -8.50 9.68
N ILE A 230 -8.47 -7.19 9.92
CA ILE A 230 -8.45 -6.19 8.86
C ILE A 230 -7.12 -6.17 8.11
N SER A 231 -6.01 -6.23 8.82
CA SER A 231 -4.67 -6.22 8.19
C SER A 231 -4.45 -7.41 7.26
N THR A 232 -5.07 -8.55 7.55
CA THR A 232 -5.00 -9.73 6.68
C THR A 232 -5.83 -9.62 5.40
N LEU A 233 -6.75 -8.64 5.31
CA LEU A 233 -7.63 -8.40 4.16
C LEU A 233 -7.14 -7.27 3.24
N THR A 234 -5.98 -6.68 3.52
CA THR A 234 -5.53 -5.46 2.84
C THR A 234 -5.42 -5.62 1.33
N LEU A 235 -4.92 -6.75 0.84
CA LEU A 235 -4.81 -7.03 -0.59
C LEU A 235 -6.18 -7.21 -1.23
N GLU A 236 -7.05 -7.97 -0.59
CA GLU A 236 -8.39 -8.25 -1.08
C GLU A 236 -9.24 -6.98 -1.09
N ILE A 237 -9.15 -6.13 -0.06
CA ILE A 237 -9.80 -4.81 -0.02
C ILE A 237 -9.34 -3.98 -1.21
N TYR A 238 -8.02 -3.92 -1.46
CA TYR A 238 -7.47 -3.18 -2.60
C TYR A 238 -8.02 -3.68 -3.94
N MET A 239 -8.20 -5.00 -4.09
CA MET A 239 -8.69 -5.59 -5.33
C MET A 239 -10.19 -5.30 -5.57
N VAL A 240 -11.02 -5.47 -4.55
CA VAL A 240 -12.49 -5.37 -4.71
C VAL A 240 -13.01 -3.94 -4.71
N GLN A 241 -12.34 -3.00 -4.06
CA GLN A 241 -12.83 -1.63 -3.88
C GLN A 241 -13.16 -0.92 -5.20
N TYR A 242 -12.35 -1.14 -6.25
CA TYR A 242 -12.55 -0.50 -7.56
C TYR A 242 -13.84 -0.95 -8.28
N ALA A 243 -14.32 -2.16 -8.00
CA ALA A 243 -15.56 -2.65 -8.56
C ALA A 243 -16.80 -2.23 -7.75
N ILE A 244 -16.62 -1.92 -6.45
CA ILE A 244 -17.72 -1.62 -5.53
C ILE A 244 -17.98 -0.11 -5.41
N PHE A 245 -16.94 0.72 -5.63
CA PHE A 245 -17.13 2.18 -5.59
C PHE A 245 -18.16 2.63 -6.62
N THR A 246 -19.22 3.30 -6.14
CA THR A 246 -20.32 3.80 -6.95
C THR A 246 -20.78 5.16 -6.43
N ASP A 247 -21.26 6.01 -7.34
CA ASP A 247 -21.91 7.30 -7.05
C ASP A 247 -23.41 7.18 -6.83
N LYS A 248 -24.01 6.01 -7.16
CA LYS A 248 -25.45 5.77 -7.07
C LYS A 248 -26.05 5.98 -5.68
N LEU A 249 -25.20 5.89 -4.64
CA LEU A 249 -25.62 6.05 -3.25
C LEU A 249 -25.29 7.44 -2.68
N ASN A 250 -24.89 8.43 -3.50
CA ASN A 250 -24.48 9.73 -3.01
C ASN A 250 -25.60 10.55 -2.35
N ASN A 251 -26.88 10.26 -2.69
CA ASN A 251 -28.06 10.90 -2.11
C ASN A 251 -28.27 10.58 -0.62
N ILE A 252 -27.70 9.50 -0.12
CA ILE A 252 -27.81 9.11 1.30
C ILE A 252 -26.51 9.40 2.09
N PHE A 253 -25.72 10.39 1.64
CA PHE A 253 -24.53 10.82 2.38
C PHE A 253 -24.88 11.28 3.81
N PRO A 254 -24.10 10.92 4.86
CA PRO A 254 -22.85 10.16 4.87
C PRO A 254 -23.00 8.64 4.99
N LEU A 255 -24.23 8.12 5.00
CA LEU A 255 -24.50 6.70 5.20
C LEU A 255 -23.94 5.82 4.07
N ASN A 256 -23.90 6.35 2.85
CA ASN A 256 -23.29 5.68 1.69
C ASN A 256 -21.87 5.20 1.96
N ILE A 257 -21.06 5.97 2.71
CA ILE A 257 -19.67 5.59 3.03
C ILE A 257 -19.69 4.29 3.86
N ILE A 258 -20.47 4.28 4.92
CA ILE A 258 -20.55 3.13 5.84
C ILE A 258 -21.00 1.89 5.08
N ILE A 259 -22.06 2.01 4.27
CA ILE A 259 -22.58 0.90 3.46
C ILE A 259 -21.52 0.37 2.50
N ILE A 260 -20.85 1.24 1.75
CA ILE A 260 -19.85 0.85 0.77
C ILE A 260 -18.67 0.16 1.45
N TYR A 261 -18.19 0.68 2.59
CA TYR A 261 -17.08 0.02 3.32
C TYR A 261 -17.50 -1.34 3.86
N ILE A 262 -18.72 -1.51 4.38
CA ILE A 262 -19.24 -2.82 4.83
C ILE A 262 -19.24 -3.80 3.65
N ILE A 263 -19.75 -3.40 2.48
CA ILE A 263 -19.77 -4.24 1.29
C ILE A 263 -18.36 -4.62 0.86
N ILE A 264 -17.41 -3.67 0.87
CA ILE A 264 -16.00 -3.93 0.56
C ILE A 264 -15.40 -4.96 1.52
N PHE A 265 -15.65 -4.84 2.82
CA PHE A 265 -15.14 -5.79 3.81
C PHE A 265 -15.70 -7.19 3.62
N ILE A 266 -17.01 -7.31 3.34
CA ILE A 266 -17.64 -8.61 3.07
C ILE A 266 -17.07 -9.22 1.80
N ALA A 267 -17.00 -8.46 0.71
CA ALA A 267 -16.45 -8.93 -0.57
C ALA A 267 -14.97 -9.33 -0.46
N ALA A 268 -14.17 -8.55 0.26
CA ALA A 268 -12.76 -8.86 0.51
C ALA A 268 -12.60 -10.16 1.32
N TYR A 269 -13.43 -10.35 2.34
CA TYR A 269 -13.43 -11.58 3.14
C TYR A 269 -13.80 -12.80 2.28
N LEU A 270 -14.84 -12.71 1.46
CA LEU A 270 -15.25 -13.78 0.55
C LEU A 270 -14.13 -14.08 -0.47
N LEU A 271 -13.53 -13.05 -1.06
CA LEU A 271 -12.40 -13.21 -1.97
C LEU A 271 -11.22 -13.92 -1.29
N LYS A 272 -10.90 -13.56 -0.05
CA LYS A 272 -9.84 -14.23 0.70
C LYS A 272 -10.16 -15.69 0.94
N CYS A 273 -11.40 -16.03 1.32
CA CYS A 273 -11.84 -17.41 1.52
C CYS A 273 -11.68 -18.23 0.24
N THR A 274 -12.14 -17.70 -0.90
CA THR A 274 -12.01 -18.38 -2.20
C THR A 274 -10.56 -18.52 -2.65
N ALA A 275 -9.73 -17.47 -2.47
CA ALA A 275 -8.30 -17.52 -2.76
C ALA A 275 -7.56 -18.55 -1.89
N HIS A 276 -7.95 -18.66 -0.62
CA HIS A 276 -7.38 -19.66 0.28
C HIS A 276 -7.75 -21.09 -0.14
N LEU A 277 -9.03 -21.34 -0.47
CA LEU A 277 -9.47 -22.62 -1.01
C LEU A 277 -8.71 -22.98 -2.30
N PHE A 278 -8.59 -22.03 -3.22
CA PHE A 278 -7.83 -22.22 -4.45
C PHE A 278 -6.37 -22.57 -4.18
N SER A 279 -5.72 -21.90 -3.23
CA SER A 279 -4.32 -22.18 -2.89
C SER A 279 -4.11 -23.57 -2.29
N GLN A 280 -5.10 -24.11 -1.57
CA GLN A 280 -5.05 -25.45 -0.98
C GLN A 280 -5.08 -26.57 -2.05
N VAL A 281 -5.71 -26.33 -3.20
CA VAL A 281 -5.72 -27.30 -4.31
C VAL A 281 -4.29 -27.63 -4.80
N PHE A 282 -3.36 -26.67 -4.65
CA PHE A 282 -1.97 -26.83 -5.06
C PHE A 282 -1.02 -27.17 -3.88
N SER A 283 -1.55 -27.41 -2.69
CA SER A 283 -0.77 -27.81 -1.53
C SER A 283 -0.91 -29.34 -1.32
N ASN A 284 0.17 -29.96 -0.85
CA ASN A 284 0.14 -31.38 -0.48
C ASN A 284 -0.46 -31.62 0.92
N GLU A 285 -0.96 -30.59 1.56
CA GLU A 285 -1.58 -30.69 2.89
C GLU A 285 -3.07 -30.96 2.79
N PRO A 286 -3.67 -31.69 3.78
CA PRO A 286 -5.10 -31.94 3.80
C PRO A 286 -5.88 -30.62 3.88
N PHE A 287 -7.05 -30.56 3.23
CA PHE A 287 -7.92 -29.38 3.23
C PHE A 287 -8.26 -28.93 4.65
N ASN A 288 -7.84 -27.72 5.01
CA ASN A 288 -8.22 -27.08 6.25
C ASN A 288 -9.54 -26.32 6.09
N LYS A 289 -10.48 -26.52 7.02
CA LYS A 289 -11.74 -25.75 7.04
C LYS A 289 -11.46 -24.25 7.08
N ILE A 290 -12.25 -23.49 6.30
CA ILE A 290 -12.25 -22.05 6.29
C ILE A 290 -12.34 -21.53 7.75
N GLY A 291 -11.33 -20.80 8.23
CA GLY A 291 -11.32 -20.23 9.58
C GLY A 291 -10.10 -20.55 10.45
N ARG A 292 -9.27 -21.53 10.10
CA ARG A 292 -7.93 -21.68 10.70
C ARG A 292 -6.88 -21.04 9.81
N ALA A 293 -6.91 -19.72 9.69
CA ALA A 293 -5.73 -18.99 9.25
C ALA A 293 -4.65 -19.25 10.31
N HIS A 294 -3.54 -19.86 9.90
CA HIS A 294 -2.38 -19.98 10.77
C HIS A 294 -2.00 -18.60 11.28
N VAL A 295 -2.12 -18.43 12.60
CA VAL A 295 -1.60 -17.34 13.39
C VAL A 295 -0.07 -17.33 13.28
#